data_5e878233b9fc2c37e13e91c2b45bf31d
#
_entry.id   5e878233b9fc2c37e13e91c2b45bf31d
#
_cell.length_a   1.000
_cell.length_b   1.000
_cell.length_c   1.000
_cell.angle_alpha   90.00
_cell.angle_beta   90.00
_cell.angle_gamma   90.00
#
_symmetry.space_group_name_H-M   'P 1'
#
loop_
_entity.id
_entity.type
_entity.pdbx_description
1 polymer ?
#
loop_
_entity_poly.entity_id
_entity_poly.type
_entity_poly.pdbx_seq_one_letter_code
_entity_poly.pdbx_strand_id
1 'polypeptide(L)'
;MNSEAVRKKHQEYLFPAVKNYYKKPIAVSKAKGARLEDMEGNSYLDFFGGILTISVGHANEEVNRAIITQINNLTHISSLYPTLPVVEFAEMLVNLAPGKLEKCFFTASGTEADETAVMMAQLYTGNSELIALRHGYSGRSLLAQSLTAHASWRALPTQVSAIKHALSPYCY
;
A
#
# COMPACT_ATOMS: atom_id res chain seq x y z
N MET A 1 17.46 -22.91 3.22
CA MET A 1 17.90 -21.94 2.18
C MET A 1 18.56 -20.80 2.94
N ASN A 2 19.70 -20.28 2.46
CA ASN A 2 20.39 -19.15 3.10
C ASN A 2 20.03 -17.81 2.41
N SER A 3 20.42 -16.70 3.01
CA SER A 3 20.14 -15.35 2.49
C SER A 3 20.69 -15.10 1.09
N GLU A 4 21.85 -15.69 0.75
CA GLU A 4 22.44 -15.53 -0.57
C GLU A 4 21.59 -16.20 -1.66
N ALA A 5 21.12 -17.41 -1.40
CA ALA A 5 20.22 -18.13 -2.31
C ALA A 5 18.87 -17.39 -2.51
N VAL A 6 18.34 -16.77 -1.43
CA VAL A 6 17.13 -15.94 -1.53
C VAL A 6 17.38 -14.72 -2.40
N ARG A 7 18.48 -13.98 -2.17
CA ARG A 7 18.82 -12.81 -3.00
C ARG A 7 19.05 -13.18 -4.47
N LYS A 8 19.73 -14.31 -4.73
CA LYS A 8 19.93 -14.80 -6.10
C LYS A 8 18.60 -15.06 -6.80
N LYS A 9 17.69 -15.79 -6.16
CA LYS A 9 16.34 -16.05 -6.70
C LYS A 9 15.52 -14.76 -6.88
N HIS A 10 15.64 -13.81 -5.96
CA HIS A 10 14.99 -12.51 -6.11
C HIS A 10 15.45 -11.80 -7.40
N GLN A 11 16.74 -11.79 -7.70
CA GLN A 11 17.30 -11.18 -8.91
C GLN A 11 16.93 -11.96 -10.18
N GLU A 12 16.83 -13.28 -10.09
CA GLU A 12 16.56 -14.16 -11.22
C GLU A 12 15.09 -14.14 -11.63
N TYR A 13 14.18 -14.12 -10.66
CA TYR A 13 12.74 -14.35 -10.93
C TYR A 13 11.86 -13.12 -10.73
N LEU A 14 12.30 -12.08 -10.02
CA LEU A 14 11.47 -10.90 -9.83
C LEU A 14 11.81 -9.79 -10.83
N PHE A 15 10.77 -9.15 -11.34
CA PHE A 15 10.91 -8.06 -12.30
C PHE A 15 11.77 -6.91 -11.71
N PRO A 16 12.69 -6.29 -12.48
CA PRO A 16 13.65 -5.30 -11.97
C PRO A 16 13.02 -4.03 -11.36
N ALA A 17 11.73 -3.79 -11.57
CA ALA A 17 11.02 -2.69 -10.91
C ALA A 17 10.84 -2.90 -9.39
N VAL A 18 10.98 -4.13 -8.90
CA VAL A 18 11.03 -4.46 -7.48
C VAL A 18 12.44 -4.24 -6.96
N LYS A 19 12.76 -2.98 -6.65
CA LYS A 19 14.13 -2.59 -6.23
C LYS A 19 14.31 -2.75 -4.73
N ASN A 20 15.45 -3.33 -4.36
CA ASN A 20 15.96 -3.26 -2.99
C ASN A 20 16.78 -1.98 -2.82
N TYR A 21 16.63 -1.28 -1.68
CA TYR A 21 17.41 -0.06 -1.40
C TYR A 21 18.87 -0.34 -1.03
N TYR A 22 19.16 -1.56 -0.58
CA TYR A 22 20.48 -1.95 -0.12
C TYR A 22 21.22 -2.80 -1.16
N LYS A 23 22.55 -2.63 -1.26
CA LYS A 23 23.40 -3.49 -2.12
C LYS A 23 23.31 -4.96 -1.72
N LYS A 24 23.16 -5.24 -0.42
CA LYS A 24 22.99 -6.58 0.14
C LYS A 24 21.81 -6.56 1.11
N PRO A 25 20.57 -6.67 0.60
CA PRO A 25 19.39 -6.62 1.44
C PRO A 25 19.30 -7.81 2.40
N ILE A 26 18.72 -7.59 3.57
CA ILE A 26 18.41 -8.66 4.51
C ILE A 26 17.37 -9.58 3.88
N ALA A 27 17.63 -10.89 3.87
CA ALA A 27 16.64 -11.89 3.48
C ALA A 27 15.88 -12.32 4.72
N VAL A 28 14.74 -11.69 4.97
CA VAL A 28 13.92 -11.90 6.17
C VAL A 28 13.26 -13.27 6.11
N SER A 29 13.36 -14.03 7.20
CA SER A 29 12.71 -15.33 7.38
C SER A 29 11.45 -15.23 8.23
N LYS A 30 11.48 -14.43 9.27
CA LYS A 30 10.35 -14.20 10.18
C LYS A 30 10.46 -12.83 10.87
N ALA A 31 9.34 -12.41 11.46
CA ALA A 31 9.27 -11.18 12.22
C ALA A 31 8.28 -11.31 13.38
N LYS A 32 8.54 -10.65 14.51
CA LYS A 32 7.59 -10.54 15.63
C LYS A 32 7.79 -9.20 16.37
N GLY A 33 6.70 -8.50 16.65
CA GLY A 33 6.76 -7.18 17.26
C GLY A 33 7.59 -6.21 16.41
N ALA A 34 8.62 -5.62 16.97
CA ALA A 34 9.53 -4.70 16.29
C ALA A 34 10.84 -5.39 15.81
N ARG A 35 10.86 -6.71 15.71
CA ARG A 35 12.09 -7.45 15.33
C ARG A 35 11.89 -8.27 14.08
N LEU A 36 12.93 -8.24 13.23
CA LEU A 36 13.10 -9.12 12.07
C LEU A 36 14.18 -10.15 12.35
N GLU A 37 14.09 -11.31 11.75
CA GLU A 37 15.15 -12.33 11.76
C GLU A 37 15.46 -12.73 10.32
N ASP A 38 16.74 -12.82 9.97
CA ASP A 38 17.16 -13.27 8.64
C ASP A 38 17.19 -14.80 8.53
N MET A 39 17.61 -15.29 7.35
CA MET A 39 17.69 -16.72 7.07
C MET A 39 18.77 -17.44 7.89
N GLU A 40 19.71 -16.69 8.46
CA GLU A 40 20.82 -17.19 9.30
C GLU A 40 20.48 -17.09 10.80
N GLY A 41 19.32 -16.52 11.19
CA GLY A 41 18.89 -16.36 12.56
C GLY A 41 19.39 -15.08 13.23
N ASN A 42 20.01 -14.16 12.51
CA ASN A 42 20.39 -12.87 13.07
C ASN A 42 19.17 -11.99 13.27
N SER A 43 19.09 -11.31 14.42
CA SER A 43 17.96 -10.45 14.79
C SER A 43 18.29 -8.98 14.57
N TYR A 44 17.31 -8.24 14.02
CA TYR A 44 17.38 -6.82 13.71
C TYR A 44 16.17 -6.08 14.28
N LEU A 45 16.34 -4.82 14.66
CA LEU A 45 15.22 -3.92 14.94
C LEU A 45 14.68 -3.35 13.64
N ASP A 46 13.37 -3.41 13.46
CA ASP A 46 12.68 -2.85 12.31
C ASP A 46 12.22 -1.42 12.59
N PHE A 47 13.02 -0.45 12.18
CA PHE A 47 12.66 0.97 12.21
C PHE A 47 11.90 1.44 10.95
N PHE A 48 11.68 0.55 9.98
CA PHE A 48 10.99 0.88 8.74
C PHE A 48 9.50 0.52 8.79
N GLY A 49 9.16 -0.54 9.52
CA GLY A 49 7.78 -0.96 9.78
C GLY A 49 6.94 -1.16 8.53
N GLY A 50 7.52 -1.76 7.47
CA GLY A 50 6.80 -2.01 6.20
C GLY A 50 6.32 -0.71 5.52
N ILE A 51 7.10 0.37 5.55
CA ILE A 51 6.72 1.73 5.15
C ILE A 51 5.56 2.23 6.02
N LEU A 52 5.74 2.16 7.34
CA LEU A 52 4.78 2.61 8.36
C LEU A 52 3.44 1.84 8.38
N THR A 53 3.41 0.64 7.82
CA THR A 53 2.17 -0.16 7.73
C THR A 53 2.02 -1.20 8.86
N ILE A 54 3.11 -1.50 9.58
CA ILE A 54 3.12 -2.50 10.67
C ILE A 54 2.97 -1.81 12.04
N SER A 55 1.94 -0.99 12.19
CA SER A 55 1.74 -0.14 13.37
C SER A 55 1.50 -0.91 14.67
N VAL A 56 0.94 -2.10 14.60
CA VAL A 56 0.67 -2.98 15.76
C VAL A 56 1.77 -4.03 15.99
N GLY A 57 2.86 -3.97 15.22
CA GLY A 57 3.96 -4.93 15.25
C GLY A 57 3.71 -6.15 14.35
N HIS A 58 4.85 -6.76 13.94
CA HIS A 58 4.81 -7.98 13.13
C HIS A 58 4.19 -9.14 13.90
N ALA A 59 3.44 -9.98 13.19
CA ALA A 59 2.82 -11.20 13.73
C ALA A 59 2.02 -10.96 15.02
N ASN A 60 1.25 -9.86 15.07
CA ASN A 60 0.36 -9.56 16.19
C ASN A 60 -0.64 -10.71 16.39
N GLU A 61 -0.70 -11.25 17.60
CA GLU A 61 -1.47 -12.46 17.88
C GLU A 61 -3.00 -12.26 17.80
N GLU A 62 -3.49 -11.08 18.16
CA GLU A 62 -4.92 -10.74 18.03
C GLU A 62 -5.33 -10.64 16.55
N VAL A 63 -4.56 -9.91 15.76
CA VAL A 63 -4.79 -9.76 14.32
C VAL A 63 -4.73 -11.12 13.62
N ASN A 64 -3.70 -11.92 13.90
CA ASN A 64 -3.55 -13.24 13.31
C ASN A 64 -4.72 -14.16 13.67
N ARG A 65 -5.17 -14.16 14.93
CA ARG A 65 -6.33 -14.94 15.37
C ARG A 65 -7.62 -14.54 14.65
N ALA A 66 -7.87 -13.24 14.52
CA ALA A 66 -9.03 -12.73 13.78
C ALA A 66 -9.00 -13.17 12.30
N ILE A 67 -7.83 -13.05 11.64
CA ILE A 67 -7.65 -13.50 10.25
C ILE A 67 -7.90 -14.99 10.11
N ILE A 68 -7.30 -15.83 10.98
CA ILE A 68 -7.46 -17.29 10.95
C ILE A 68 -8.92 -17.67 11.16
N THR A 69 -9.60 -17.04 12.10
CA THR A 69 -11.04 -17.26 12.36
C THR A 69 -11.86 -16.93 11.12
N GLN A 70 -11.61 -15.79 10.50
CA GLN A 70 -12.35 -15.37 9.30
C GLN A 70 -12.07 -16.30 8.09
N ILE A 71 -10.83 -16.72 7.89
CA ILE A 71 -10.48 -17.67 6.82
C ILE A 71 -11.25 -19.00 6.98
N ASN A 72 -11.38 -19.48 8.20
CA ASN A 72 -12.14 -20.71 8.48
C ASN A 72 -13.66 -20.55 8.29
N ASN A 73 -14.18 -19.33 8.45
CA ASN A 73 -15.61 -19.07 8.27
C ASN A 73 -15.95 -18.78 6.79
N LEU A 74 -15.20 -17.86 6.17
CA LEU A 74 -15.46 -17.42 4.80
C LEU A 74 -14.23 -16.69 4.24
N THR A 75 -13.57 -17.31 3.28
CA THR A 75 -12.38 -16.74 2.63
C THR A 75 -12.73 -15.75 1.53
N HIS A 76 -13.74 -16.08 0.71
CA HIS A 76 -14.13 -15.25 -0.42
C HIS A 76 -15.62 -15.41 -0.75
N ILE A 77 -16.24 -14.29 -1.09
CA ILE A 77 -17.58 -14.24 -1.69
C ILE A 77 -17.64 -13.03 -2.63
N SER A 78 -18.52 -13.09 -3.63
CA SER A 78 -18.76 -11.93 -4.49
C SER A 78 -19.33 -10.74 -3.71
N SER A 79 -18.97 -9.53 -4.10
CA SER A 79 -19.55 -8.28 -3.58
C SER A 79 -21.07 -8.14 -3.78
N LEU A 80 -21.69 -9.08 -4.54
CA LEU A 80 -23.14 -9.19 -4.64
C LEU A 80 -23.81 -9.62 -3.32
N TYR A 81 -23.02 -10.16 -2.39
CA TYR A 81 -23.53 -10.60 -1.08
C TYR A 81 -22.89 -9.75 0.03
N PRO A 82 -23.69 -9.10 0.87
CA PRO A 82 -23.14 -8.39 2.03
C PRO A 82 -22.55 -9.37 3.04
N THR A 83 -21.45 -8.97 3.66
CA THR A 83 -20.81 -9.77 4.73
C THR A 83 -20.59 -8.91 5.97
N LEU A 84 -20.75 -9.53 7.14
CA LEU A 84 -20.66 -8.84 8.42
C LEU A 84 -19.33 -8.11 8.61
N PRO A 85 -18.14 -8.70 8.36
CA PRO A 85 -16.87 -8.01 8.56
C PRO A 85 -16.71 -6.74 7.72
N VAL A 86 -17.23 -6.73 6.49
CA VAL A 86 -17.14 -5.57 5.60
C VAL A 86 -18.01 -4.42 6.09
N VAL A 87 -19.25 -4.71 6.52
CA VAL A 87 -20.16 -3.65 6.98
C VAL A 87 -19.74 -3.09 8.35
N GLU A 88 -19.28 -3.94 9.27
CA GLU A 88 -18.74 -3.51 10.56
C GLU A 88 -17.49 -2.65 10.41
N PHE A 89 -16.61 -3.01 9.50
CA PHE A 89 -15.43 -2.20 9.21
C PHE A 89 -15.77 -0.87 8.55
N ALA A 90 -16.74 -0.85 7.63
CA ALA A 90 -17.22 0.39 7.03
C ALA A 90 -17.86 1.32 8.09
N GLU A 91 -18.68 0.79 8.99
CA GLU A 91 -19.27 1.54 10.10
C GLU A 91 -18.20 2.14 11.02
N MET A 92 -17.20 1.33 11.38
CA MET A 92 -16.07 1.81 12.20
C MET A 92 -15.32 2.97 11.52
N LEU A 93 -15.02 2.85 10.22
CA LEU A 93 -14.31 3.90 9.48
C LEU A 93 -15.14 5.19 9.37
N VAL A 94 -16.45 5.09 9.10
CA VAL A 94 -17.36 6.24 9.04
C VAL A 94 -17.41 6.96 10.39
N ASN A 95 -17.49 6.23 11.49
CA ASN A 95 -17.50 6.81 12.84
C ASN A 95 -16.19 7.50 13.23
N LEU A 96 -15.07 7.15 12.60
CA LEU A 96 -13.76 7.79 12.79
C LEU A 96 -13.50 8.92 11.77
N ALA A 97 -14.24 8.96 10.67
CA ALA A 97 -14.02 9.90 9.60
C ALA A 97 -14.42 11.34 9.98
N PRO A 98 -13.68 12.36 9.52
CA PRO A 98 -14.04 13.74 9.79
C PRO A 98 -15.22 14.21 8.95
N GLY A 99 -15.98 15.17 9.49
CA GLY A 99 -17.05 15.86 8.76
C GLY A 99 -18.26 14.97 8.46
N LYS A 100 -18.68 14.94 7.19
CA LYS A 100 -19.86 14.21 6.72
C LYS A 100 -19.48 13.06 5.77
N LEU A 101 -18.40 12.37 6.01
CA LEU A 101 -18.01 11.20 5.23
C LEU A 101 -18.77 9.97 5.76
N GLU A 102 -19.75 9.51 5.01
CA GLU A 102 -20.74 8.51 5.45
C GLU A 102 -20.68 7.20 4.65
N LYS A 103 -19.76 7.08 3.69
CA LYS A 103 -19.68 5.93 2.80
C LYS A 103 -18.24 5.50 2.58
N CYS A 104 -18.01 4.18 2.51
CA CYS A 104 -16.75 3.58 2.19
C CYS A 104 -16.82 2.82 0.87
N PHE A 105 -15.73 2.84 0.12
CA PHE A 105 -15.53 1.97 -1.04
C PHE A 105 -14.17 1.27 -0.88
N PHE A 106 -14.20 -0.06 -0.86
CA PHE A 106 -13.00 -0.88 -0.65
C PHE A 106 -12.46 -1.36 -2.00
N THR A 107 -11.14 -1.29 -2.15
CA THR A 107 -10.39 -1.71 -3.34
C THR A 107 -9.26 -2.66 -2.95
N ALA A 108 -8.67 -3.35 -3.91
CA ALA A 108 -7.60 -4.30 -3.66
C ALA A 108 -6.21 -3.66 -3.50
N SER A 109 -6.05 -2.38 -3.86
CA SER A 109 -4.77 -1.68 -3.78
C SER A 109 -4.94 -0.17 -3.64
N GLY A 110 -3.90 0.52 -3.14
CA GLY A 110 -3.85 1.98 -3.12
C GLY A 110 -3.93 2.59 -4.53
N THR A 111 -3.37 1.92 -5.54
CA THR A 111 -3.50 2.34 -6.94
C THR A 111 -4.95 2.38 -7.37
N GLU A 112 -5.73 1.34 -7.10
CA GLU A 112 -7.17 1.31 -7.42
C GLU A 112 -7.96 2.34 -6.60
N ALA A 113 -7.58 2.59 -5.36
CA ALA A 113 -8.20 3.61 -4.53
C ALA A 113 -7.99 5.01 -5.13
N ASP A 114 -6.76 5.35 -5.51
CA ASP A 114 -6.45 6.64 -6.16
C ASP A 114 -7.14 6.79 -7.52
N GLU A 115 -7.14 5.73 -8.35
CA GLU A 115 -7.87 5.72 -9.63
C GLU A 115 -9.37 5.99 -9.42
N THR A 116 -9.98 5.30 -8.44
CA THR A 116 -11.39 5.46 -8.12
C THR A 116 -11.68 6.87 -7.58
N ALA A 117 -10.84 7.40 -6.71
CA ALA A 117 -10.99 8.74 -6.16
C ALA A 117 -10.92 9.82 -7.25
N VAL A 118 -9.97 9.69 -8.18
CA VAL A 118 -9.86 10.60 -9.34
C VAL A 118 -11.09 10.51 -10.23
N MET A 119 -11.54 9.30 -10.56
CA MET A 119 -12.74 9.09 -11.36
C MET A 119 -13.97 9.74 -10.70
N MET A 120 -14.16 9.54 -9.39
CA MET A 120 -15.26 10.17 -8.65
C MET A 120 -15.16 11.69 -8.64
N ALA A 121 -13.96 12.25 -8.44
CA ALA A 121 -13.73 13.69 -8.46
C ALA A 121 -14.06 14.29 -9.83
N GLN A 122 -13.64 13.66 -10.91
CA GLN A 122 -13.94 14.11 -12.28
C GLN A 122 -15.44 14.02 -12.59
N LEU A 123 -16.10 12.96 -12.19
CA LEU A 123 -17.55 12.81 -12.35
C LEU A 123 -18.34 13.89 -11.58
N TYR A 124 -17.89 14.18 -10.35
CA TYR A 124 -18.56 15.18 -9.50
C TYR A 124 -18.34 16.61 -9.99
N THR A 125 -17.13 16.95 -10.43
CA THR A 125 -16.78 18.33 -10.82
C THR A 125 -17.01 18.62 -12.31
N GLY A 126 -17.13 17.60 -13.15
CA GLY A 126 -17.12 17.71 -14.61
C GLY A 126 -15.78 18.18 -15.19
N ASN A 127 -14.71 18.18 -14.38
CA ASN A 127 -13.39 18.69 -14.76
C ASN A 127 -12.38 17.53 -14.85
N SER A 128 -11.51 17.57 -15.84
CA SER A 128 -10.45 16.58 -16.04
C SER A 128 -9.09 16.99 -15.47
N GLU A 129 -8.93 18.26 -15.08
CA GLU A 129 -7.65 18.75 -14.54
C GLU A 129 -7.46 18.32 -13.08
N LEU A 130 -6.22 17.92 -12.78
CA LEU A 130 -5.82 17.39 -11.47
C LEU A 130 -4.59 18.13 -10.96
N ILE A 131 -4.56 18.36 -9.66
CA ILE A 131 -3.38 18.85 -8.95
C ILE A 131 -2.89 17.77 -8.00
N ALA A 132 -1.65 17.33 -8.19
CA ALA A 132 -0.99 16.34 -7.32
C ALA A 132 0.19 16.99 -6.56
N LEU A 133 0.55 16.43 -5.42
CA LEU A 133 1.69 16.91 -4.63
C LEU A 133 3.02 16.39 -5.19
N ARG A 134 4.03 17.25 -5.22
CA ARG A 134 5.34 16.97 -5.83
C ARG A 134 6.09 15.79 -5.20
N HIS A 135 5.87 15.48 -3.95
CA HIS A 135 6.48 14.35 -3.23
C HIS A 135 5.50 13.22 -2.91
N GLY A 136 4.33 13.20 -3.60
CA GLY A 136 3.36 12.12 -3.47
C GLY A 136 3.75 10.86 -4.23
N TYR A 137 3.21 9.74 -3.78
CA TYR A 137 3.25 8.45 -4.47
C TYR A 137 1.83 7.88 -4.52
N SER A 138 1.37 7.50 -5.72
CA SER A 138 -0.02 7.06 -5.93
C SER A 138 -0.12 5.66 -6.54
N GLY A 139 0.97 5.03 -6.89
CA GLY A 139 0.95 3.65 -7.39
C GLY A 139 1.59 3.44 -8.77
N ARG A 140 1.15 2.40 -9.49
CA ARG A 140 1.83 1.90 -10.69
C ARG A 140 0.97 1.81 -11.95
N SER A 141 -0.30 2.19 -11.92
CA SER A 141 -1.09 2.40 -13.14
C SER A 141 -0.59 3.61 -13.91
N LEU A 142 -1.04 3.82 -15.12
CA LEU A 142 -0.66 4.98 -15.94
C LEU A 142 -1.04 6.30 -15.25
N LEU A 143 -2.25 6.39 -14.69
CA LEU A 143 -2.71 7.57 -13.96
C LEU A 143 -1.95 7.74 -12.65
N ALA A 144 -1.81 6.69 -11.85
CA ALA A 144 -1.09 6.74 -10.57
C ALA A 144 0.40 7.09 -10.74
N GLN A 145 1.06 6.61 -11.80
CA GLN A 145 2.41 7.02 -12.18
C GLN A 145 2.47 8.50 -12.57
N SER A 146 1.42 9.00 -13.21
CA SER A 146 1.33 10.41 -13.61
C SER A 146 1.09 11.34 -12.43
N LEU A 147 0.34 10.88 -11.40
CA LEU A 147 0.17 11.58 -10.13
C LEU A 147 1.45 11.59 -9.29
N THR A 148 2.28 10.54 -9.41
CA THR A 148 3.57 10.43 -8.73
C THR A 148 4.59 11.37 -9.38
N ALA A 149 5.05 12.41 -8.69
CA ALA A 149 6.04 13.34 -9.23
C ALA A 149 7.49 12.97 -8.91
N HIS A 150 7.74 12.13 -7.94
CA HIS A 150 9.08 11.73 -7.49
C HIS A 150 9.78 10.90 -8.56
N ALA A 151 10.84 11.46 -9.16
CA ALA A 151 11.52 10.91 -10.34
C ALA A 151 12.00 9.46 -10.18
N SER A 152 12.48 9.08 -8.99
CA SER A 152 12.98 7.71 -8.73
C SER A 152 11.88 6.65 -8.67
N TRP A 153 10.63 7.05 -8.50
CA TRP A 153 9.46 6.17 -8.39
C TRP A 153 8.58 6.20 -9.63
N ARG A 154 8.78 7.21 -10.48
CA ARG A 154 8.05 7.36 -11.74
C ARG A 154 8.86 6.77 -12.88
N ALA A 155 8.40 5.65 -13.41
CA ALA A 155 9.09 4.95 -14.49
C ALA A 155 8.84 5.55 -15.88
N LEU A 156 7.70 6.26 -16.06
CA LEU A 156 7.26 6.76 -17.36
C LEU A 156 7.73 8.21 -17.60
N PRO A 157 8.31 8.51 -18.77
CA PRO A 157 8.66 9.87 -19.16
C PRO A 157 7.43 10.72 -19.51
N THR A 158 6.40 10.10 -20.08
CA THR A 158 5.13 10.72 -20.46
C THR A 158 4.07 10.50 -19.40
N GLN A 159 3.22 11.48 -19.24
CA GLN A 159 2.15 11.48 -18.24
C GLN A 159 0.80 11.56 -18.94
N VAL A 160 -0.23 11.16 -18.22
CA VAL A 160 -1.61 11.53 -18.55
C VAL A 160 -1.69 13.07 -18.58
N SER A 161 -2.29 13.63 -19.61
CA SER A 161 -2.47 15.07 -19.74
C SER A 161 -3.34 15.63 -18.61
N ALA A 162 -3.26 16.95 -18.41
CA ALA A 162 -4.05 17.68 -17.42
C ALA A 162 -3.67 17.44 -15.95
N ILE A 163 -2.52 16.81 -15.66
CA ILE A 163 -2.00 16.72 -14.30
C ILE A 163 -0.94 17.79 -14.06
N LYS A 164 -1.13 18.59 -13.01
CA LYS A 164 -0.18 19.60 -12.54
C LYS A 164 0.35 19.19 -11.17
N HIS A 165 1.64 19.48 -10.91
CA HIS A 165 2.25 19.16 -9.61
C HIS A 165 2.50 20.46 -8.85
N ALA A 166 1.85 20.56 -7.68
CA ALA A 166 2.09 21.63 -6.71
C ALA A 166 3.21 21.24 -5.74
N LEU A 167 3.84 22.22 -5.12
CA LEU A 167 4.77 21.99 -4.04
C LEU A 167 4.04 21.34 -2.86
N SER A 168 4.70 20.38 -2.21
CA SER A 168 4.19 19.85 -0.95
C SER A 168 4.25 20.96 0.12
N PRO A 169 3.31 20.98 1.08
CA PRO A 169 3.31 21.95 2.19
C PRO A 169 4.44 21.60 3.18
N TYR A 170 5.66 21.88 2.74
CA TYR A 170 6.89 21.59 3.45
C TYR A 170 7.72 22.84 3.54
N CYS A 171 7.92 23.37 4.76
CA CYS A 171 8.47 24.67 5.03
C CYS A 171 10.00 24.70 5.26
N TYR A 172 10.71 23.58 5.14
CA TYR A 172 12.15 23.45 5.41
C TYR A 172 12.97 23.24 4.16
#